data_11a3c13ec56c224d1dfd74e37c5806ca
#
_entry.id   11a3c13ec56c224d1dfd74e37c5806ca
#
_cell.length_a   1.000
_cell.length_b   1.000
_cell.length_c   1.000
_cell.angle_alpha   90.00
_cell.angle_beta   90.00
_cell.angle_gamma   90.00
#
_symmetry.space_group_name_H-M   'P 1'
#
loop_
_entity.id
_entity.type
_entity.pdbx_description
1 polymer ?
#
loop_
_entity_poly.entity_id
_entity_poly.type
_entity_poly.pdbx_seq_one_letter_code
_entity_poly.pdbx_strand_id
1 'polypeptide(L)'
;LGIPTIMDRLIQQCILQVLEPICEAKFHKHSYGFRPLRSTKHAISRAYHLSQLNNLHYVVDVDIKGFFDNINHGKLIKQLWTLGIRDKSLIAVISKMLKAEIENVGIPEKGTPQGGILSPLLANVVLNEFDWWINSQWENIPTKNIYKPSTRKDGSLNYGNKYQSLKTTKLKEVYIVRYADDFKLFCRNHQDAIKLFEASKQWLKNRLHLEVSKEKSKIVNLRKNYSYFLGIKFKVHKKGKKKDKNTKWVIKSHIQEKALNKIKENVRKHIKNIQKPKKSIGLAIDLYNS
;
A
#
# COMPACT_ATOMS: atom_id res chain seq x y z
N LEU A 1 12.74 -17.83 -4.03
CA LEU A 1 11.36 -17.84 -4.56
C LEU A 1 10.91 -19.31 -4.62
N GLY A 2 10.01 -19.70 -3.69
CA GLY A 2 9.36 -21.01 -3.77
C GLY A 2 8.25 -20.97 -4.82
N ILE A 3 8.34 -21.81 -5.85
CA ILE A 3 7.28 -21.93 -6.86
C ILE A 3 6.39 -23.09 -6.44
N PRO A 4 5.11 -22.86 -6.07
CA PRO A 4 4.18 -23.93 -5.73
C PRO A 4 3.93 -24.85 -6.93
N THR A 5 3.63 -26.13 -6.66
CA THR A 5 3.24 -27.08 -7.71
C THR A 5 1.95 -26.62 -8.42
N ILE A 6 1.65 -27.20 -9.58
CA ILE A 6 0.43 -26.85 -10.33
C ILE A 6 -0.81 -27.16 -9.49
N MET A 7 -0.82 -28.30 -8.77
CA MET A 7 -1.93 -28.70 -7.88
C MET A 7 -2.09 -27.72 -6.72
N ASP A 8 -0.99 -27.32 -6.08
CA ASP A 8 -1.04 -26.32 -5.00
C ASP A 8 -1.58 -24.98 -5.50
N ARG A 9 -1.17 -24.56 -6.69
CA ARG A 9 -1.68 -23.32 -7.31
C ARG A 9 -3.17 -23.39 -7.61
N LEU A 10 -3.68 -24.53 -8.07
CA LEU A 10 -5.09 -24.76 -8.31
C LEU A 10 -5.89 -24.64 -6.99
N ILE A 11 -5.44 -25.34 -5.95
CA ILE A 11 -6.08 -25.28 -4.61
C ILE A 11 -6.04 -23.85 -4.07
N GLN A 12 -4.90 -23.17 -4.17
CA GLN A 12 -4.76 -21.76 -3.76
C GLN A 12 -5.73 -20.86 -4.50
N GLN A 13 -5.93 -21.07 -5.81
CA GLN A 13 -6.87 -20.30 -6.61
C GLN A 13 -8.33 -20.52 -6.18
N CYS A 14 -8.72 -21.75 -5.90
CA CYS A 14 -10.05 -22.05 -5.37
C CYS A 14 -10.30 -21.35 -4.02
N ILE A 15 -9.32 -21.42 -3.12
CA ILE A 15 -9.39 -20.74 -1.80
C ILE A 15 -9.47 -19.21 -2.01
N LEU A 16 -8.67 -18.66 -2.91
CA LEU A 16 -8.66 -17.22 -3.19
C LEU A 16 -10.04 -16.73 -3.65
N GLN A 17 -10.68 -17.43 -4.58
CA GLN A 17 -12.01 -17.06 -5.10
C GLN A 17 -13.08 -16.98 -4.00
N VAL A 18 -12.98 -17.83 -2.98
CA VAL A 18 -13.92 -17.84 -1.84
C VAL A 18 -13.56 -16.74 -0.82
N LEU A 19 -12.27 -16.58 -0.52
CA LEU A 19 -11.83 -15.67 0.55
C LEU A 19 -11.77 -14.20 0.12
N GLU A 20 -11.46 -13.95 -1.16
CA GLU A 20 -11.27 -12.58 -1.65
C GLU A 20 -12.50 -11.68 -1.39
N PRO A 21 -13.73 -12.03 -1.76
CA PRO A 21 -14.90 -11.18 -1.51
C PRO A 21 -15.16 -10.95 -0.02
N ILE A 22 -14.89 -11.95 0.84
CA ILE A 22 -15.06 -11.85 2.29
C ILE A 22 -14.05 -10.85 2.87
N CYS A 23 -12.79 -10.96 2.45
CA CYS A 23 -11.71 -10.07 2.90
C CYS A 23 -11.88 -8.66 2.35
N GLU A 24 -12.25 -8.51 1.06
CA GLU A 24 -12.47 -7.21 0.40
C GLU A 24 -13.50 -6.35 1.16
N ALA A 25 -14.57 -6.95 1.64
CA ALA A 25 -15.60 -6.27 2.45
C ALA A 25 -15.05 -5.69 3.77
N LYS A 26 -13.91 -6.19 4.26
CA LYS A 26 -13.29 -5.80 5.53
C LYS A 26 -12.03 -4.95 5.39
N PHE A 27 -11.44 -4.92 4.19
CA PHE A 27 -10.21 -4.17 3.95
C PHE A 27 -10.44 -2.67 4.00
N HIS A 28 -9.46 -1.97 4.57
CA HIS A 28 -9.48 -0.53 4.63
C HIS A 28 -9.51 0.11 3.22
N LYS A 29 -10.30 1.18 3.08
CA LYS A 29 -10.53 1.85 1.78
C LYS A 29 -9.26 2.41 1.10
N HIS A 30 -8.21 2.70 1.86
CA HIS A 30 -6.95 3.28 1.35
C HIS A 30 -5.80 2.27 1.28
N SER A 31 -6.12 0.98 1.25
CA SER A 31 -5.25 -0.09 0.79
C SER A 31 -5.56 -0.41 -0.67
N TYR A 32 -4.55 -0.45 -1.53
CA TYR A 32 -4.72 -0.51 -3.00
C TYR A 32 -4.02 -1.69 -3.66
N GLY A 33 -2.93 -2.22 -3.09
CA GLY A 33 -2.14 -3.29 -3.68
C GLY A 33 -2.84 -4.65 -3.62
N PHE A 34 -2.71 -5.42 -4.70
CA PHE A 34 -3.25 -6.79 -4.81
C PHE A 34 -4.76 -6.90 -4.54
N ARG A 35 -5.52 -5.90 -4.93
CA ARG A 35 -6.97 -5.85 -4.73
C ARG A 35 -7.69 -5.66 -6.07
N PRO A 36 -8.84 -6.32 -6.27
CA PRO A 36 -9.64 -6.13 -7.46
C PRO A 36 -10.08 -4.68 -7.62
N LEU A 37 -10.19 -4.21 -8.86
CA LEU A 37 -10.63 -2.85 -9.22
C LEU A 37 -9.79 -1.72 -8.62
N ARG A 38 -8.60 -2.02 -8.08
CA ARG A 38 -7.66 -1.03 -7.53
C ARG A 38 -6.32 -1.09 -8.27
N SER A 39 -5.66 0.05 -8.33
CA SER A 39 -4.41 0.17 -9.10
C SER A 39 -3.43 1.13 -8.44
N THR A 40 -2.20 1.12 -8.92
CA THR A 40 -1.17 2.12 -8.56
C THR A 40 -1.65 3.55 -8.81
N LYS A 41 -2.44 3.78 -9.88
CA LYS A 41 -3.01 5.09 -10.21
C LYS A 41 -3.91 5.62 -9.10
N HIS A 42 -4.74 4.77 -8.49
CA HIS A 42 -5.62 5.15 -7.38
C HIS A 42 -4.81 5.53 -6.14
N ALA A 43 -3.77 4.76 -5.79
CA ALA A 43 -2.88 5.06 -4.66
C ALA A 43 -2.15 6.40 -4.86
N ILE A 44 -1.60 6.63 -6.05
CA ILE A 44 -0.90 7.88 -6.40
C ILE A 44 -1.87 9.07 -6.38
N SER A 45 -3.07 8.92 -6.95
CA SER A 45 -4.11 9.96 -6.92
C SER A 45 -4.48 10.35 -5.50
N ARG A 46 -4.63 9.36 -4.60
CA ARG A 46 -4.88 9.64 -3.17
C ARG A 46 -3.72 10.37 -2.51
N ALA A 47 -2.48 9.97 -2.77
CA ALA A 47 -1.29 10.66 -2.26
C ALA A 47 -1.23 12.13 -2.74
N TYR A 48 -1.58 12.37 -4.00
CA TYR A 48 -1.64 13.72 -4.58
C TYR A 48 -2.74 14.56 -3.92
N HIS A 49 -3.93 13.99 -3.77
CA HIS A 49 -5.04 14.65 -3.07
C HIS A 49 -4.63 15.10 -1.67
N LEU A 50 -4.02 14.22 -0.88
CA LEU A 50 -3.57 14.53 0.48
C LEU A 50 -2.50 15.63 0.50
N SER A 51 -1.55 15.57 -0.43
CA SER A 51 -0.45 16.53 -0.49
C SER A 51 -0.87 17.91 -1.01
N GLN A 52 -1.74 17.96 -2.04
CA GLN A 52 -2.09 19.21 -2.71
C GLN A 52 -3.31 19.89 -2.09
N LEU A 53 -4.41 19.15 -1.87
CA LEU A 53 -5.66 19.73 -1.41
C LEU A 53 -5.72 19.80 0.12
N ASN A 54 -5.23 18.80 0.83
CA ASN A 54 -5.23 18.80 2.29
C ASN A 54 -3.98 19.45 2.89
N ASN A 55 -2.99 19.83 2.07
CA ASN A 55 -1.72 20.45 2.51
C ASN A 55 -0.94 19.61 3.54
N LEU A 56 -0.97 18.29 3.41
CA LEU A 56 -0.22 17.36 4.25
C LEU A 56 1.16 17.14 3.62
N HIS A 57 2.14 17.93 4.03
CA HIS A 57 3.44 18.00 3.36
C HIS A 57 4.55 17.18 4.04
N TYR A 58 4.27 16.56 5.18
CA TYR A 58 5.20 15.63 5.82
C TYR A 58 4.73 14.21 5.58
N VAL A 59 5.56 13.45 4.90
CA VAL A 59 5.28 12.05 4.54
C VAL A 59 6.25 11.15 5.28
N VAL A 60 5.72 10.19 6.01
CA VAL A 60 6.48 9.11 6.59
C VAL A 60 6.47 7.96 5.60
N ASP A 61 7.62 7.70 4.98
CA ASP A 61 7.85 6.52 4.15
C ASP A 61 8.24 5.37 5.08
N VAL A 62 7.47 4.30 5.11
CA VAL A 62 7.74 3.14 5.97
C VAL A 62 7.93 1.90 5.09
N ASP A 63 9.07 1.26 5.27
CA ASP A 63 9.44 0.01 4.61
C ASP A 63 9.57 -1.08 5.69
N ILE A 64 8.86 -2.19 5.51
CA ILE A 64 8.93 -3.34 6.44
C ILE A 64 10.05 -4.26 5.97
N LYS A 65 10.94 -4.64 6.88
CA LYS A 65 12.07 -5.52 6.58
C LYS A 65 11.59 -6.93 6.25
N GLY A 66 11.80 -7.36 4.99
CA GLY A 66 11.46 -8.72 4.54
C GLY A 66 10.01 -9.11 4.86
N PHE A 67 9.04 -8.27 4.50
CA PHE A 67 7.66 -8.40 4.95
C PHE A 67 7.08 -9.80 4.75
N PHE A 68 7.13 -10.32 3.52
CA PHE A 68 6.57 -11.64 3.19
C PHE A 68 7.25 -12.78 3.94
N ASP A 69 8.54 -12.66 4.23
CA ASP A 69 9.34 -13.68 4.91
C ASP A 69 9.17 -13.65 6.44
N ASN A 70 8.60 -12.57 6.98
CA ASN A 70 8.45 -12.36 8.42
C ASN A 70 7.01 -12.40 8.92
N ILE A 71 6.04 -12.77 8.11
CA ILE A 71 4.63 -12.91 8.52
C ILE A 71 4.50 -14.05 9.54
N ASN A 72 4.04 -13.73 10.75
CA ASN A 72 3.80 -14.73 11.79
C ASN A 72 2.55 -15.56 11.47
N HIS A 73 2.69 -16.89 11.30
CA HIS A 73 1.61 -17.80 10.95
C HIS A 73 0.47 -17.79 11.97
N GLY A 74 0.80 -17.88 13.27
CA GLY A 74 -0.20 -17.89 14.32
C GLY A 74 -1.01 -16.59 14.39
N LYS A 75 -0.36 -15.44 14.16
CA LYS A 75 -1.03 -14.15 14.11
C LYS A 75 -1.94 -14.05 12.89
N LEU A 76 -1.47 -14.45 11.72
CA LEU A 76 -2.26 -14.48 10.48
C LEU A 76 -3.52 -15.33 10.61
N ILE A 77 -3.42 -16.53 11.17
CA ILE A 77 -4.56 -17.42 11.41
C ILE A 77 -5.59 -16.76 12.35
N LYS A 78 -5.14 -16.12 13.43
CA LYS A 78 -6.03 -15.35 14.33
C LYS A 78 -6.71 -14.18 13.61
N GLN A 79 -6.01 -13.50 12.71
CA GLN A 79 -6.58 -12.41 11.92
C GLN A 79 -7.64 -12.91 10.92
N LEU A 80 -7.41 -14.02 10.23
CA LEU A 80 -8.42 -14.67 9.37
C LEU A 80 -9.70 -15.00 10.17
N TRP A 81 -9.54 -15.59 11.36
CA TRP A 81 -10.65 -15.88 12.26
C TRP A 81 -11.43 -14.61 12.65
N THR A 82 -10.72 -13.53 12.96
CA THR A 82 -11.31 -12.24 13.33
C THR A 82 -12.06 -11.59 12.18
N LEU A 83 -11.62 -11.79 10.94
CA LEU A 83 -12.30 -11.33 9.73
C LEU A 83 -13.60 -12.12 9.44
N GLY A 84 -13.85 -13.21 10.15
CA GLY A 84 -15.07 -14.02 10.02
C GLY A 84 -14.85 -15.34 9.30
N ILE A 85 -13.63 -15.70 8.93
CA ILE A 85 -13.27 -16.98 8.33
C ILE A 85 -13.10 -17.99 9.45
N ARG A 86 -14.19 -18.70 9.81
CA ARG A 86 -14.26 -19.57 10.99
C ARG A 86 -14.38 -21.06 10.67
N ASP A 87 -14.28 -21.42 9.41
CA ASP A 87 -14.21 -22.83 9.00
C ASP A 87 -12.86 -23.42 9.42
N LYS A 88 -12.90 -24.36 10.36
CA LYS A 88 -11.71 -25.01 10.92
C LYS A 88 -10.95 -25.82 9.89
N SER A 89 -11.66 -26.48 8.96
CA SER A 89 -11.05 -27.28 7.90
C SER A 89 -10.28 -26.39 6.92
N LEU A 90 -10.87 -25.28 6.49
CA LEU A 90 -10.21 -24.29 5.63
C LEU A 90 -9.00 -23.67 6.32
N ILE A 91 -9.12 -23.28 7.58
CA ILE A 91 -8.00 -22.75 8.37
C ILE A 91 -6.87 -23.78 8.50
N ALA A 92 -7.19 -25.05 8.69
CA ALA A 92 -6.19 -26.12 8.75
C ALA A 92 -5.47 -26.29 7.41
N VAL A 93 -6.18 -26.21 6.28
CA VAL A 93 -5.57 -26.23 4.93
C VAL A 93 -4.63 -25.05 4.74
N ILE A 94 -5.07 -23.82 5.05
CA ILE A 94 -4.22 -22.62 4.97
C ILE A 94 -2.98 -22.77 5.85
N SER A 95 -3.14 -23.29 7.07
CA SER A 95 -2.02 -23.52 7.99
C SER A 95 -1.02 -24.54 7.44
N LYS A 96 -1.48 -25.62 6.80
CA LYS A 96 -0.63 -26.61 6.13
C LYS A 96 0.13 -25.97 4.95
N MET A 97 -0.54 -25.14 4.16
CA MET A 97 0.09 -24.43 3.03
C MET A 97 1.21 -23.47 3.49
N LEU A 98 0.98 -22.77 4.61
CA LEU A 98 2.00 -21.88 5.19
C LEU A 98 3.22 -22.63 5.71
N LYS A 99 3.04 -23.87 6.12
CA LYS A 99 4.08 -24.77 6.65
C LYS A 99 4.57 -25.79 5.63
N ALA A 100 4.19 -25.65 4.35
CA ALA A 100 4.69 -26.53 3.30
C ALA A 100 6.22 -26.44 3.22
N GLU A 101 6.85 -27.60 3.11
CA GLU A 101 8.30 -27.69 3.00
C GLU A 101 8.80 -27.00 1.75
N ILE A 102 9.85 -26.21 1.90
CA ILE A 102 10.51 -25.51 0.82
C ILE A 102 11.83 -26.22 0.53
N GLU A 103 12.02 -26.66 -0.70
CA GLU A 103 13.24 -27.33 -1.14
C GLU A 103 14.50 -26.53 -0.74
N ASN A 104 15.47 -27.21 -0.15
CA ASN A 104 16.72 -26.64 0.40
C ASN A 104 16.57 -25.63 1.57
N VAL A 105 15.34 -25.43 2.11
CA VAL A 105 15.10 -24.54 3.26
C VAL A 105 14.44 -25.28 4.42
N GLY A 106 13.60 -26.29 4.13
CA GLY A 106 12.80 -27.03 5.11
C GLY A 106 11.45 -26.39 5.40
N ILE A 107 10.88 -26.68 6.56
CA ILE A 107 9.57 -26.19 6.99
C ILE A 107 9.69 -24.77 7.54
N PRO A 108 9.04 -23.76 6.95
CA PRO A 108 9.14 -22.39 7.42
C PRO A 108 8.32 -22.17 8.70
N GLU A 109 8.91 -21.55 9.70
CA GLU A 109 8.22 -21.17 10.95
C GLU A 109 7.37 -19.88 10.77
N LYS A 110 7.70 -19.07 9.80
CA LYS A 110 7.07 -17.77 9.47
C LYS A 110 7.18 -17.49 7.98
N GLY A 111 6.45 -16.50 7.52
CA GLY A 111 6.44 -16.05 6.14
C GLY A 111 5.33 -16.66 5.31
N THR A 112 5.16 -16.11 4.12
CA THR A 112 4.26 -16.64 3.08
C THR A 112 5.09 -16.91 1.82
N PRO A 113 4.84 -18.02 1.08
CA PRO A 113 5.61 -18.35 -0.11
C PRO A 113 5.58 -17.20 -1.11
N GLN A 114 6.75 -16.66 -1.47
CA GLN A 114 6.84 -15.66 -2.55
C GLN A 114 6.59 -16.37 -3.89
N GLY A 115 5.47 -16.03 -4.54
CA GLY A 115 4.97 -16.67 -5.76
C GLY A 115 3.72 -17.53 -5.56
N GLY A 116 3.27 -17.71 -4.31
CA GLY A 116 1.97 -18.30 -4.01
C GLY A 116 0.82 -17.39 -4.45
N ILE A 117 -0.23 -17.96 -5.03
CA ILE A 117 -1.42 -17.22 -5.50
C ILE A 117 -2.17 -16.56 -4.34
N LEU A 118 -2.21 -17.21 -3.18
CA LEU A 118 -2.91 -16.73 -1.99
C LEU A 118 -2.09 -15.70 -1.19
N SER A 119 -0.76 -15.67 -1.35
CA SER A 119 0.14 -14.84 -0.55
C SER A 119 -0.19 -13.34 -0.58
N PRO A 120 -0.57 -12.72 -1.71
CA PRO A 120 -0.96 -11.31 -1.76
C PRO A 120 -2.21 -10.98 -0.93
N LEU A 121 -3.22 -11.86 -0.93
CA LEU A 121 -4.41 -11.71 -0.09
C LEU A 121 -4.04 -11.80 1.39
N LEU A 122 -3.26 -12.82 1.78
CA LEU A 122 -2.82 -13.02 3.16
C LEU A 122 -1.97 -11.85 3.66
N ALA A 123 -1.11 -11.29 2.81
CA ALA A 123 -0.34 -10.08 3.10
C ALA A 123 -1.26 -8.88 3.42
N ASN A 124 -2.33 -8.70 2.64
CA ASN A 124 -3.33 -7.67 2.91
C ASN A 124 -4.10 -7.93 4.20
N VAL A 125 -4.43 -9.18 4.54
CA VAL A 125 -5.05 -9.55 5.83
C VAL A 125 -4.16 -9.11 7.00
N VAL A 126 -2.85 -9.39 6.94
CA VAL A 126 -1.91 -9.03 8.01
C VAL A 126 -1.87 -7.52 8.23
N LEU A 127 -1.73 -6.73 7.18
CA LEU A 127 -1.59 -5.28 7.29
C LEU A 127 -2.92 -4.53 7.45
N ASN A 128 -4.06 -5.18 7.23
CA ASN A 128 -5.37 -4.55 7.41
C ASN A 128 -5.58 -4.05 8.85
N GLU A 129 -5.07 -4.77 9.84
CA GLU A 129 -5.15 -4.37 11.25
C GLU A 129 -4.38 -3.07 11.51
N PHE A 130 -3.24 -2.89 10.83
CA PHE A 130 -2.47 -1.64 10.88
C PHE A 130 -3.19 -0.48 10.17
N ASP A 131 -3.78 -0.74 9.00
CA ASP A 131 -4.55 0.27 8.28
C ASP A 131 -5.68 0.84 9.13
N TRP A 132 -6.45 -0.03 9.79
CA TRP A 132 -7.54 0.37 10.68
C TRP A 132 -7.04 1.05 11.94
N TRP A 133 -5.89 0.62 12.49
CA TRP A 133 -5.28 1.30 13.63
C TRP A 133 -4.89 2.75 13.28
N ILE A 134 -4.22 3.00 12.16
CA ILE A 134 -3.93 4.37 11.71
C ILE A 134 -5.21 5.17 11.49
N ASN A 135 -6.21 4.55 10.86
CA ASN A 135 -7.49 5.22 10.61
C ASN A 135 -8.20 5.63 11.92
N SER A 136 -8.09 4.81 12.97
CA SER A 136 -8.66 5.11 14.29
C SER A 136 -7.97 6.26 15.02
N GLN A 137 -6.75 6.63 14.62
CA GLN A 137 -6.03 7.75 15.25
C GLN A 137 -6.57 9.12 14.80
N TRP A 138 -7.26 9.18 13.65
CA TRP A 138 -7.78 10.43 13.10
C TRP A 138 -9.13 10.29 12.39
N GLU A 139 -9.19 9.58 11.26
CA GLU A 139 -10.39 9.58 10.40
C GLU A 139 -11.63 9.01 11.11
N ASN A 140 -11.49 7.91 11.84
CA ASN A 140 -12.57 7.22 12.54
C ASN A 140 -12.46 7.31 14.07
N ILE A 141 -11.74 8.32 14.58
CA ILE A 141 -11.68 8.53 16.03
C ILE A 141 -13.08 8.80 16.58
N PRO A 142 -13.50 8.12 17.68
CA PRO A 142 -14.76 8.43 18.35
C PRO A 142 -14.76 9.88 18.84
N THR A 143 -15.85 10.60 18.58
CA THR A 143 -16.04 11.97 19.03
C THR A 143 -17.23 12.04 19.97
N LYS A 144 -17.16 12.90 21.01
CA LYS A 144 -18.27 13.10 21.95
C LYS A 144 -19.55 13.58 21.21
N ASN A 145 -19.38 14.47 20.24
CA ASN A 145 -20.48 14.95 19.41
C ASN A 145 -20.60 14.14 18.13
N ILE A 146 -21.80 13.83 17.71
CA ILE A 146 -22.10 13.16 16.44
C ILE A 146 -22.12 14.21 15.33
N TYR A 147 -21.12 14.20 14.46
CA TYR A 147 -21.05 15.08 13.29
C TYR A 147 -21.72 14.41 12.09
N LYS A 148 -22.93 14.86 11.77
CA LYS A 148 -23.60 14.42 10.52
C LYS A 148 -22.90 15.04 9.33
N PRO A 149 -22.54 14.24 8.30
CA PRO A 149 -21.99 14.80 7.08
C PRO A 149 -23.05 15.58 6.32
N SER A 150 -22.66 16.68 5.68
CA SER A 150 -23.48 17.35 4.67
C SER A 150 -23.24 16.72 3.29
N THR A 151 -24.27 16.70 2.46
CA THR A 151 -24.13 16.21 1.08
C THR A 151 -23.71 17.37 0.17
N ARG A 152 -22.67 17.16 -0.63
CA ARG A 152 -22.24 18.12 -1.66
C ARG A 152 -23.14 18.03 -2.88
N LYS A 153 -23.02 19.02 -3.80
CA LYS A 153 -23.77 19.05 -5.06
C LYS A 153 -23.56 17.81 -5.95
N ASP A 154 -22.39 17.16 -5.85
CA ASP A 154 -22.03 15.93 -6.55
C ASP A 154 -22.46 14.64 -5.84
N GLY A 155 -23.28 14.74 -4.79
CA GLY A 155 -23.73 13.61 -3.98
C GLY A 155 -22.73 13.09 -2.97
N SER A 156 -21.48 13.56 -2.96
CA SER A 156 -20.46 13.13 -2.02
C SER A 156 -20.70 13.68 -0.61
N LEU A 157 -20.33 12.88 0.40
CA LEU A 157 -20.44 13.27 1.81
C LEU A 157 -19.30 14.20 2.24
N ASN A 158 -19.63 15.30 2.88
CA ASN A 158 -18.68 16.26 3.42
C ASN A 158 -18.61 16.17 4.95
N TYR A 159 -17.47 15.74 5.45
CA TYR A 159 -17.16 15.66 6.89
C TYR A 159 -16.37 16.88 7.40
N GLY A 160 -16.41 18.00 6.70
CA GLY A 160 -15.62 19.20 7.01
C GLY A 160 -15.73 19.67 8.45
N ASN A 161 -16.93 19.70 9.01
CA ASN A 161 -17.19 20.12 10.39
C ASN A 161 -16.49 19.21 11.41
N LYS A 162 -16.54 17.89 11.21
CA LYS A 162 -15.80 16.93 12.04
C LYS A 162 -14.31 17.23 12.03
N TYR A 163 -13.72 17.35 10.85
CA TYR A 163 -12.27 17.56 10.73
C TYR A 163 -11.84 18.94 11.22
N GLN A 164 -12.66 19.97 11.07
CA GLN A 164 -12.37 21.28 11.67
C GLN A 164 -12.33 21.19 13.21
N SER A 165 -13.30 20.55 13.83
CA SER A 165 -13.32 20.33 15.27
C SER A 165 -12.13 19.48 15.74
N LEU A 166 -11.77 18.40 15.03
CA LEU A 166 -10.60 17.59 15.38
C LEU A 166 -9.29 18.38 15.33
N LYS A 167 -9.16 19.34 14.40
CA LYS A 167 -7.96 20.19 14.28
C LYS A 167 -7.74 21.14 15.47
N THR A 168 -8.78 21.43 16.26
CA THR A 168 -8.63 22.22 17.49
C THR A 168 -8.13 21.41 18.67
N THR A 169 -8.06 20.10 18.52
CA THR A 169 -7.61 19.17 19.56
C THR A 169 -6.09 18.92 19.50
N LYS A 170 -5.56 18.18 20.50
CA LYS A 170 -4.17 17.72 20.52
C LYS A 170 -3.92 16.45 19.66
N LEU A 171 -4.94 15.96 18.95
CA LEU A 171 -4.83 14.80 18.09
C LEU A 171 -3.86 15.03 16.92
N LYS A 172 -3.27 13.95 16.42
CA LYS A 172 -2.32 14.00 15.31
C LYS A 172 -3.05 13.68 14.00
N GLU A 173 -3.15 14.69 13.12
CA GLU A 173 -3.76 14.49 11.79
C GLU A 173 -2.89 13.55 10.96
N VAL A 174 -3.43 12.37 10.64
CA VAL A 174 -2.74 11.35 9.85
C VAL A 174 -3.68 10.64 8.88
N TYR A 175 -3.17 10.35 7.69
CA TYR A 175 -3.84 9.54 6.67
C TYR A 175 -2.87 8.53 6.11
N ILE A 176 -3.34 7.31 5.90
CA ILE A 176 -2.55 6.24 5.28
C ILE A 176 -2.89 6.09 3.80
N VAL A 177 -1.87 5.79 3.00
CA VAL A 177 -1.99 5.29 1.63
C VAL A 177 -1.06 4.09 1.52
N ARG A 178 -1.62 2.90 1.29
CA ARG A 178 -0.86 1.65 1.23
C ARG A 178 -1.04 0.94 -0.11
N TYR A 179 0.06 0.46 -0.66
CA TYR A 179 0.07 -0.46 -1.79
C TYR A 179 0.96 -1.66 -1.44
N ALA A 180 0.35 -2.80 -1.14
CA ALA A 180 1.02 -3.96 -0.57
C ALA A 180 1.75 -3.62 0.74
N ASP A 181 3.06 -3.81 0.80
CA ASP A 181 3.97 -3.47 1.90
C ASP A 181 4.55 -2.04 1.82
N ASP A 182 4.42 -1.36 0.67
CA ASP A 182 4.82 0.04 0.51
C ASP A 182 3.70 0.96 1.00
N PHE A 183 3.89 1.63 2.13
CA PHE A 183 2.89 2.54 2.66
C PHE A 183 3.47 3.87 3.13
N LYS A 184 2.62 4.88 3.07
CA LYS A 184 2.93 6.25 3.42
C LYS A 184 1.92 6.82 4.38
N LEU A 185 2.42 7.51 5.41
CA LEU A 185 1.59 8.26 6.35
C LEU A 185 1.76 9.76 6.05
N PHE A 186 0.65 10.42 5.77
CA PHE A 186 0.62 11.86 5.47
C PHE A 186 0.27 12.65 6.70
N CYS A 187 1.11 13.59 7.09
CA CYS A 187 1.01 14.39 8.30
C CYS A 187 1.09 15.89 7.99
N ARG A 188 0.54 16.71 8.89
CA ARG A 188 0.55 18.17 8.71
C ARG A 188 1.87 18.81 9.11
N ASN A 189 2.48 18.37 10.19
CA ASN A 189 3.73 18.93 10.71
C ASN A 189 4.79 17.87 11.00
N HIS A 190 6.03 18.29 11.18
CA HIS A 190 7.17 17.41 11.35
C HIS A 190 7.15 16.65 12.69
N GLN A 191 6.75 17.31 13.76
CA GLN A 191 6.73 16.68 15.08
C GLN A 191 5.70 15.54 15.15
N ASP A 192 4.51 15.74 14.55
CA ASP A 192 3.51 14.69 14.46
C ASP A 192 4.00 13.53 13.60
N ALA A 193 4.71 13.80 12.49
CA ALA A 193 5.31 12.77 11.66
C ALA A 193 6.32 11.91 12.45
N ILE A 194 7.18 12.52 13.28
CA ILE A 194 8.12 11.80 14.14
C ILE A 194 7.37 10.89 15.13
N LYS A 195 6.39 11.45 15.86
CA LYS A 195 5.62 10.70 16.84
C LYS A 195 4.86 9.52 16.24
N LEU A 196 4.24 9.75 15.07
CA LEU A 196 3.51 8.71 14.34
C LEU A 196 4.44 7.65 13.78
N PHE A 197 5.64 8.02 13.33
CA PHE A 197 6.64 7.06 12.88
C PHE A 197 7.08 6.13 14.01
N GLU A 198 7.44 6.69 15.18
CA GLU A 198 7.83 5.88 16.34
C GLU A 198 6.68 5.01 16.85
N ALA A 199 5.46 5.55 16.93
CA ALA A 199 4.27 4.77 17.30
C ALA A 199 4.00 3.63 16.31
N SER A 200 4.15 3.88 15.00
CA SER A 200 3.98 2.86 13.96
C SER A 200 5.02 1.75 14.08
N LYS A 201 6.30 2.08 14.34
CA LYS A 201 7.36 1.10 14.56
C LYS A 201 7.06 0.19 15.75
N GLN A 202 6.68 0.80 16.88
CA GLN A 202 6.34 0.06 18.09
C GLN A 202 5.11 -0.83 17.88
N TRP A 203 4.09 -0.30 17.20
CA TRP A 203 2.86 -1.04 16.93
C TRP A 203 3.13 -2.25 16.02
N LEU A 204 3.84 -2.07 14.91
CA LEU A 204 4.22 -3.15 13.98
C LEU A 204 5.03 -4.24 14.70
N LYS A 205 6.01 -3.85 15.52
CA LYS A 205 6.83 -4.77 16.29
C LYS A 205 6.01 -5.53 17.34
N ASN A 206 5.24 -4.84 18.16
CA ASN A 206 4.53 -5.45 19.29
C ASN A 206 3.29 -6.23 18.85
N ARG A 207 2.60 -5.76 17.81
CA ARG A 207 1.32 -6.35 17.40
C ARG A 207 1.45 -7.37 16.29
N LEU A 208 2.31 -7.13 15.32
CA LEU A 208 2.51 -7.99 14.14
C LEU A 208 3.84 -8.74 14.14
N HIS A 209 4.75 -8.43 15.07
CA HIS A 209 6.13 -8.97 15.12
C HIS A 209 6.93 -8.63 13.84
N LEU A 210 6.66 -7.46 13.25
CA LEU A 210 7.31 -6.97 12.04
C LEU A 210 8.26 -5.83 12.37
N GLU A 211 9.45 -5.85 11.77
CA GLU A 211 10.45 -4.82 11.95
C GLU A 211 10.45 -3.83 10.78
N VAL A 212 10.57 -2.54 11.11
CA VAL A 212 10.72 -1.48 10.11
C VAL A 212 12.19 -1.35 9.72
N SER A 213 12.47 -1.28 8.42
CA SER A 213 13.80 -1.03 7.89
C SER A 213 14.26 0.39 8.22
N LYS A 214 15.29 0.53 9.06
CA LYS A 214 15.85 1.84 9.45
C LYS A 214 16.49 2.56 8.26
N GLU A 215 17.06 1.82 7.32
CA GLU A 215 17.80 2.36 6.17
C GLU A 215 16.86 2.92 5.09
N LYS A 216 15.71 2.28 4.89
CA LYS A 216 14.76 2.64 3.83
C LYS A 216 13.62 3.53 4.32
N SER A 217 13.32 3.53 5.62
CA SER A 217 12.26 4.34 6.18
C SER A 217 12.73 5.74 6.53
N LYS A 218 11.95 6.75 6.19
CA LYS A 218 12.32 8.16 6.40
C LYS A 218 11.11 9.08 6.47
N ILE A 219 11.32 10.26 7.06
CA ILE A 219 10.34 11.35 7.04
C ILE A 219 10.75 12.34 5.96
N VAL A 220 9.87 12.60 5.00
CA VAL A 220 10.11 13.49 3.87
C VAL A 220 9.27 14.75 3.99
N ASN A 221 9.93 15.92 3.92
CA ASN A 221 9.23 17.20 3.73
C ASN A 221 9.07 17.47 2.23
N LEU A 222 7.85 17.31 1.72
CA LEU A 222 7.52 17.49 0.30
C LEU A 222 7.78 18.90 -0.23
N ARG A 223 7.91 19.92 0.64
CA ARG A 223 8.26 21.28 0.22
C ARG A 223 9.73 21.40 -0.18
N LYS A 224 10.59 20.50 0.34
CA LYS A 224 12.04 20.51 0.08
C LYS A 224 12.47 19.34 -0.80
N ASN A 225 12.01 18.12 -0.50
CA ASN A 225 12.50 16.88 -1.07
C ASN A 225 11.40 16.10 -1.81
N TYR A 226 11.81 15.22 -2.72
CA TYR A 226 10.92 14.27 -3.37
C TYR A 226 10.64 13.06 -2.45
N SER A 227 9.37 12.65 -2.34
CA SER A 227 8.99 11.31 -1.91
C SER A 227 8.83 10.40 -3.12
N TYR A 228 9.16 9.14 -2.96
CA TYR A 228 9.15 8.11 -4.01
C TYR A 228 8.03 7.12 -3.74
N PHE A 229 7.16 6.88 -4.71
CA PHE A 229 6.03 5.97 -4.56
C PHE A 229 5.66 5.33 -5.90
N LEU A 230 5.65 4.00 -5.95
CA LEU A 230 5.16 3.21 -7.10
C LEU A 230 5.74 3.66 -8.45
N GLY A 231 7.04 3.87 -8.52
CA GLY A 231 7.73 4.27 -9.75
C GLY A 231 7.69 5.76 -10.07
N ILE A 232 7.07 6.58 -9.22
CA ILE A 232 6.98 8.03 -9.37
C ILE A 232 7.69 8.73 -8.21
N LYS A 233 8.36 9.85 -8.49
CA LYS A 233 8.85 10.82 -7.50
C LYS A 233 7.99 12.07 -7.55
N PHE A 234 7.56 12.59 -6.39
CA PHE A 234 6.74 13.78 -6.31
C PHE A 234 7.12 14.68 -5.14
N LYS A 235 6.93 15.98 -5.32
CA LYS A 235 7.05 17.02 -4.29
C LYS A 235 6.01 18.12 -4.53
N VAL A 236 5.85 19.03 -3.58
CA VAL A 236 4.99 20.20 -3.75
C VAL A 236 5.83 21.47 -3.95
N HIS A 237 5.33 22.39 -4.76
CA HIS A 237 5.90 23.72 -4.93
C HIS A 237 4.80 24.78 -4.93
N LYS A 238 5.13 26.00 -4.59
CA LYS A 238 4.21 27.13 -4.64
C LYS A 238 4.00 27.57 -6.09
N LYS A 239 2.73 27.70 -6.52
CA LYS A 239 2.34 28.29 -7.80
C LYS A 239 1.55 29.58 -7.53
N GLY A 240 1.90 30.67 -8.20
CA GLY A 240 1.27 31.99 -8.05
C GLY A 240 2.31 33.10 -7.98
N LYS A 241 1.91 34.35 -8.29
CA LYS A 241 2.78 35.52 -8.17
C LYS A 241 3.04 35.81 -6.68
N LYS A 242 4.25 36.24 -6.31
CA LYS A 242 4.67 36.56 -4.94
C LYS A 242 3.73 37.53 -4.20
N LYS A 243 2.97 38.35 -4.93
CA LYS A 243 2.03 39.34 -4.40
C LYS A 243 0.61 38.81 -4.15
N ASP A 244 0.27 37.62 -4.65
CA ASP A 244 -1.05 37.05 -4.46
C ASP A 244 -1.14 36.31 -3.10
N LYS A 245 -2.04 36.76 -2.23
CA LYS A 245 -2.37 36.06 -0.96
C LYS A 245 -2.88 34.62 -1.20
N ASN A 246 -3.19 34.23 -2.44
CA ASN A 246 -3.71 32.93 -2.87
C ASN A 246 -2.65 31.98 -3.45
N THR A 247 -1.42 31.97 -2.94
CA THR A 247 -0.41 30.97 -3.37
C THR A 247 -0.86 29.56 -3.00
N LYS A 248 -1.14 28.75 -4.03
CA LYS A 248 -1.53 27.33 -3.86
C LYS A 248 -0.30 26.43 -3.95
N TRP A 249 -0.28 25.38 -3.15
CA TRP A 249 0.67 24.29 -3.31
C TRP A 249 0.22 23.38 -4.45
N VAL A 250 1.12 23.09 -5.38
CA VAL A 250 0.86 22.23 -6.54
C VAL A 250 1.90 21.12 -6.57
N ILE A 251 1.47 19.92 -6.97
CA ILE A 251 2.36 18.77 -7.11
C ILE A 251 3.23 18.95 -8.38
N LYS A 252 4.51 18.65 -8.21
CA LYS A 252 5.46 18.39 -9.28
C LYS A 252 5.87 16.93 -9.20
N SER A 253 5.54 16.16 -10.23
CA SER A 253 5.83 14.72 -10.28
C SER A 253 6.63 14.35 -11.52
N HIS A 254 7.44 13.31 -11.39
CA HIS A 254 8.24 12.73 -12.47
C HIS A 254 8.32 11.21 -12.29
N ILE A 255 8.54 10.50 -13.37
CA ILE A 255 8.89 9.07 -13.32
C ILE A 255 10.26 8.96 -12.62
N GLN A 256 10.45 7.95 -11.81
CA GLN A 256 11.74 7.64 -11.17
C GLN A 256 12.75 7.26 -12.25
N GLU A 257 14.00 7.69 -12.10
CA GLU A 257 15.07 7.40 -13.07
C GLU A 257 15.28 5.90 -13.30
N LYS A 258 15.20 5.10 -12.21
CA LYS A 258 15.29 3.64 -12.32
C LYS A 258 14.16 3.06 -13.20
N ALA A 259 12.93 3.52 -13.01
CA ALA A 259 11.78 3.08 -13.83
C ALA A 259 11.92 3.55 -15.28
N LEU A 260 12.35 4.79 -15.50
CA LEU A 260 12.60 5.33 -16.84
C LEU A 260 13.70 4.56 -17.58
N ASN A 261 14.80 4.21 -16.91
CA ASN A 261 15.88 3.43 -17.51
C ASN A 261 15.41 2.02 -17.89
N LYS A 262 14.61 1.37 -17.03
CA LYS A 262 14.01 0.07 -17.36
C LYS A 262 13.11 0.13 -18.60
N ILE A 263 12.30 1.18 -18.73
CA ILE A 263 11.47 1.41 -19.93
C ILE A 263 12.36 1.57 -21.16
N LYS A 264 13.41 2.42 -21.08
CA LYS A 264 14.35 2.62 -22.17
C LYS A 264 15.06 1.33 -22.60
N GLU A 265 15.46 0.51 -21.64
CA GLU A 265 16.09 -0.80 -21.91
C GLU A 265 15.12 -1.76 -22.61
N ASN A 266 13.88 -1.84 -22.15
CA ASN A 266 12.86 -2.67 -22.78
C ASN A 266 12.59 -2.21 -24.22
N VAL A 267 12.39 -0.92 -24.45
CA VAL A 267 12.20 -0.36 -25.81
C VAL A 267 13.37 -0.70 -26.71
N ARG A 268 14.61 -0.50 -26.24
CA ARG A 268 15.82 -0.86 -27.00
C ARG A 268 15.88 -2.36 -27.34
N LYS A 269 15.49 -3.22 -26.40
CA LYS A 269 15.41 -4.67 -26.60
C LYS A 269 14.39 -5.03 -27.69
N HIS A 270 13.20 -4.43 -27.66
CA HIS A 270 12.17 -4.64 -28.68
C HIS A 270 12.64 -4.18 -30.08
N ILE A 271 13.21 -2.97 -30.17
CA ILE A 271 13.77 -2.46 -31.43
C ILE A 271 14.83 -3.41 -32.01
N LYS A 272 15.78 -3.87 -31.16
CA LYS A 272 16.79 -4.86 -31.62
C LYS A 272 16.17 -6.18 -32.09
N ASN A 273 15.06 -6.62 -31.48
CA ASN A 273 14.38 -7.82 -31.91
C ASN A 273 13.67 -7.66 -33.27
N ILE A 274 13.09 -6.47 -33.53
CA ILE A 274 12.45 -6.14 -34.82
C ILE A 274 13.52 -6.06 -35.94
N GLN A 275 14.70 -5.51 -35.64
CA GLN A 275 15.79 -5.33 -36.60
C GLN A 275 16.55 -6.63 -36.93
N LYS A 276 16.25 -7.78 -36.32
CA LYS A 276 16.90 -9.04 -36.64
C LYS A 276 16.53 -9.55 -38.07
N PRO A 277 17.49 -9.72 -38.98
CA PRO A 277 17.22 -9.95 -40.40
C PRO A 277 16.53 -11.29 -40.75
N LYS A 278 16.42 -12.22 -39.81
CA LYS A 278 15.77 -13.52 -40.00
C LYS A 278 14.30 -13.59 -39.63
N LYS A 279 13.64 -12.47 -39.27
CA LYS A 279 12.24 -12.47 -38.91
C LYS A 279 11.35 -11.89 -40.00
N SER A 280 10.20 -12.53 -40.27
CA SER A 280 9.21 -11.99 -41.17
C SER A 280 8.66 -10.66 -40.67
N ILE A 281 8.19 -9.79 -41.56
CA ILE A 281 7.59 -8.50 -41.20
C ILE A 281 6.39 -8.67 -40.25
N GLY A 282 5.55 -9.70 -40.46
CA GLY A 282 4.44 -9.99 -39.55
C GLY A 282 4.88 -10.29 -38.14
N LEU A 283 5.89 -11.14 -37.95
CA LEU A 283 6.46 -11.44 -36.63
C LEU A 283 7.12 -10.20 -35.98
N ALA A 284 7.68 -9.29 -36.77
CA ALA A 284 8.23 -8.04 -36.27
C ALA A 284 7.13 -7.09 -35.76
N ILE A 285 5.98 -7.04 -36.45
CA ILE A 285 4.81 -6.25 -36.04
C ILE A 285 4.22 -6.82 -34.74
N ASP A 286 4.06 -8.12 -34.62
CA ASP A 286 3.56 -8.77 -33.39
C ASP A 286 4.46 -8.49 -32.18
N LEU A 287 5.78 -8.50 -32.40
CA LEU A 287 6.76 -8.16 -31.34
C LEU A 287 6.77 -6.66 -30.99
N TYR A 288 6.32 -5.80 -31.88
CA TYR A 288 6.18 -4.38 -31.62
C TYR A 288 4.92 -4.08 -30.79
N ASN A 289 3.84 -4.85 -31.04
CA ASN A 289 2.54 -4.66 -30.38
C ASN A 289 2.44 -5.40 -29.03
N SER A 290 3.36 -6.31 -28.71
CA SER A 290 3.44 -7.04 -27.43
C SER A 290 4.20 -6.24 -26.35
#